data_87cac1c223cc5c59d7ad63a5745cacc8
#
_entry.id   87cac1c223cc5c59d7ad63a5745cacc8
#
_cell.length_a   1.000
_cell.length_b   1.000
_cell.length_c   1.000
_cell.angle_alpha   90.00
_cell.angle_beta   90.00
_cell.angle_gamma   90.00
#
_symmetry.space_group_name_H-M   'P 1'
#
loop_
_entity.id
_entity.type
_entity.pdbx_description
1 polymer ?
#
loop_
_entity_poly.entity_id
_entity_poly.type
_entity_poly.pdbx_seq_one_letter_code
_entity_poly.pdbx_strand_id
1 'polypeptide(L)'
;MMQQTACSGEKAPLFGGRKPLFTQSQLLKLTWPLLVEQFLAVTVGMADTMMVSRCGEAAISGVSLVDMINNLIIVLFSALATGGAVVVSQFLGAREQKSANKSAGQLILLSGILGLGVGVLCFVLARPMIRLFYGSIDADVLDAGTLYLKIIAVSYPFLALYNAGAALFRSMGNSRISMQISVLMNIINIVGNAVCIFGLKMGVDGVAWPSVVSRVVAAVLILGKCYQKGHALQVPRTVQLDVGMTRRILGIGIPSAFENSLFEAGRILVVSMISTFGTVQIAANAVANNLDGMGVIPGKALSLAMITVVGQCVGARDYEQAVHYTRKLTLWAYLTMGLFNGAILLFLRPVVGIYALSGETMELAIRLVTIHAGCAIFFWPLSFVLPNALRAANDVKFTMIVSILSMAVWRLGFSYLLCVRMGWGAVGVWIAMVIDWLCRVTCFVTRFRSGVWKTKYHA
;
A
#
# COMPACT_ATOMS: atom_id res chain seq x y z
N MET A 1 -47.35 38.04 5.13
CA MET A 1 -47.94 37.30 4.03
C MET A 1 -46.96 37.40 2.86
N MET A 2 -46.06 36.48 2.71
CA MET A 2 -45.37 36.15 1.46
C MET A 2 -44.78 34.74 1.61
N GLN A 3 -45.28 33.84 0.78
CA GLN A 3 -45.00 32.41 0.77
C GLN A 3 -43.57 32.16 0.34
N GLN A 4 -42.81 31.43 1.15
CA GLN A 4 -41.59 30.76 0.71
C GLN A 4 -41.98 29.52 -0.09
N THR A 5 -41.81 29.58 -1.37
CA THR A 5 -41.84 28.42 -2.26
C THR A 5 -40.57 27.59 -2.06
N ALA A 6 -40.70 26.50 -1.32
CA ALA A 6 -39.68 25.46 -1.20
C ALA A 6 -39.63 24.64 -2.49
N CYS A 7 -38.57 24.79 -3.27
CA CYS A 7 -38.13 23.78 -4.22
C CYS A 7 -37.24 22.75 -3.50
N SER A 8 -37.85 21.82 -2.81
CA SER A 8 -37.14 20.62 -2.32
C SER A 8 -37.39 19.49 -3.32
N GLY A 9 -36.40 19.30 -4.18
CA GLY A 9 -36.26 18.03 -4.89
C GLY A 9 -35.80 16.96 -3.90
N GLU A 10 -36.72 16.48 -3.10
CA GLU A 10 -36.50 15.39 -2.15
C GLU A 10 -36.34 14.10 -2.93
N LYS A 11 -35.07 13.73 -3.21
CA LYS A 11 -34.73 12.38 -3.64
C LYS A 11 -35.13 11.46 -2.49
N ALA A 12 -35.96 10.43 -2.81
CA ALA A 12 -36.40 9.39 -1.86
C ALA A 12 -35.23 8.96 -0.93
N PRO A 13 -35.50 8.72 0.37
CA PRO A 13 -34.48 8.43 1.35
C PRO A 13 -33.71 7.17 0.96
N LEU A 14 -32.44 7.33 0.59
CA LEU A 14 -31.54 6.33 0.02
C LEU A 14 -31.26 5.14 0.96
N PHE A 15 -31.77 5.10 2.19
CA PHE A 15 -31.49 4.05 3.17
C PHE A 15 -32.67 3.80 4.10
N GLY A 16 -33.89 3.62 3.56
CA GLY A 16 -35.07 3.33 4.40
C GLY A 16 -35.32 4.38 5.51
N GLY A 17 -34.99 5.66 5.25
CA GLY A 17 -35.11 6.75 6.24
C GLY A 17 -33.90 6.93 7.16
N ARG A 18 -32.88 6.09 7.10
CA ARG A 18 -31.65 6.27 7.89
C ARG A 18 -30.74 7.34 7.29
N LYS A 19 -30.06 8.10 8.14
CA LYS A 19 -29.07 9.10 7.69
C LYS A 19 -27.84 8.40 7.12
N PRO A 20 -27.26 8.91 6.01
CA PRO A 20 -26.03 8.36 5.47
C PRO A 20 -24.88 8.54 6.47
N LEU A 21 -24.08 7.49 6.70
CA LEU A 21 -22.92 7.53 7.58
C LEU A 21 -21.83 8.46 7.05
N PHE A 22 -21.71 8.58 5.73
CA PHE A 22 -20.77 9.46 5.08
C PHE A 22 -21.44 10.34 4.03
N THR A 23 -21.21 11.64 4.10
CA THR A 23 -21.57 12.57 3.05
C THR A 23 -20.55 12.50 1.88
N GLN A 24 -20.95 12.99 0.71
CA GLN A 24 -20.05 13.10 -0.46
C GLN A 24 -18.77 13.88 -0.12
N SER A 25 -18.92 15.00 0.61
CA SER A 25 -17.80 15.85 1.03
C SER A 25 -16.83 15.11 1.97
N GLN A 26 -17.35 14.30 2.89
CA GLN A 26 -16.51 13.50 3.80
C GLN A 26 -15.72 12.43 3.04
N LEU A 27 -16.34 11.76 2.06
CA LEU A 27 -15.64 10.78 1.23
C LEU A 27 -14.52 11.44 0.40
N LEU A 28 -14.77 12.62 -0.18
CA LEU A 28 -13.74 13.36 -0.91
C LEU A 28 -12.61 13.85 0.01
N LYS A 29 -12.95 14.34 1.21
CA LYS A 29 -11.96 14.74 2.22
C LYS A 29 -11.13 13.57 2.74
N LEU A 30 -11.64 12.35 2.68
CA LEU A 30 -10.89 11.14 3.01
C LEU A 30 -10.00 10.69 1.82
N THR A 31 -10.55 10.64 0.60
CA THR A 31 -9.89 10.02 -0.55
C THR A 31 -8.83 10.92 -1.19
N TRP A 32 -9.06 12.23 -1.30
CA TRP A 32 -8.12 13.14 -1.95
C TRP A 32 -6.74 13.20 -1.27
N PRO A 33 -6.65 13.37 0.08
CA PRO A 33 -5.35 13.33 0.74
C PRO A 33 -4.63 11.99 0.62
N LEU A 34 -5.37 10.86 0.58
CA LEU A 34 -4.78 9.54 0.36
C LEU A 34 -4.17 9.41 -1.04
N LEU A 35 -4.82 10.00 -2.06
CA LEU A 35 -4.29 10.01 -3.42
C LEU A 35 -2.97 10.80 -3.48
N VAL A 36 -2.92 11.97 -2.83
CA VAL A 36 -1.69 12.77 -2.74
C VAL A 36 -0.58 12.01 -1.99
N GLU A 37 -0.92 11.34 -0.87
CA GLU A 37 0.02 10.53 -0.08
C GLU A 37 0.64 9.40 -0.92
N GLN A 38 -0.19 8.67 -1.70
CA GLN A 38 0.30 7.59 -2.57
C GLN A 38 1.15 8.11 -3.73
N PHE A 39 0.78 9.25 -4.31
CA PHE A 39 1.57 9.88 -5.37
C PHE A 39 2.95 10.32 -4.86
N LEU A 40 3.00 10.96 -3.70
CA LEU A 40 4.25 11.37 -3.07
C LEU A 40 5.16 10.18 -2.75
N ALA A 41 4.61 9.07 -2.26
CA ALA A 41 5.40 7.89 -1.96
C ALA A 41 6.15 7.36 -3.18
N VAL A 42 5.51 7.35 -4.36
CA VAL A 42 6.15 6.94 -5.62
C VAL A 42 7.22 7.96 -6.05
N THR A 43 6.89 9.26 -6.00
CA THR A 43 7.80 10.34 -6.42
C THR A 43 9.08 10.39 -5.58
N VAL A 44 8.95 10.21 -4.27
CA VAL A 44 10.11 10.20 -3.35
C VAL A 44 11.01 9.00 -3.61
N GLY A 45 10.44 7.80 -3.81
CA GLY A 45 11.24 6.63 -4.16
C GLY A 45 12.06 6.83 -5.44
N MET A 46 11.50 7.53 -6.45
CA MET A 46 12.23 7.88 -7.66
C MET A 46 13.35 8.90 -7.38
N ALA A 47 13.09 9.92 -6.56
CA ALA A 47 14.08 10.93 -6.18
C ALA A 47 15.24 10.31 -5.39
N ASP A 48 14.95 9.42 -4.44
CA ASP A 48 15.96 8.71 -3.65
C ASP A 48 16.90 7.90 -4.55
N THR A 49 16.34 7.13 -5.50
CA THR A 49 17.12 6.34 -6.45
C THR A 49 18.03 7.23 -7.32
N MET A 50 17.54 8.38 -7.78
CA MET A 50 18.31 9.35 -8.57
C MET A 50 19.44 9.97 -7.75
N MET A 51 19.24 10.23 -6.47
CA MET A 51 20.27 10.81 -5.60
C MET A 51 21.34 9.76 -5.24
N VAL A 52 20.95 8.53 -4.93
CA VAL A 52 21.88 7.42 -4.63
C VAL A 52 22.80 7.12 -5.82
N SER A 53 22.32 7.27 -7.05
CA SER A 53 23.14 7.02 -8.26
C SER A 53 24.40 7.90 -8.34
N ARG A 54 24.45 8.99 -7.60
CA ARG A 54 25.64 9.87 -7.50
C ARG A 54 26.70 9.38 -6.50
N CYS A 55 26.36 8.40 -5.66
CA CYS A 55 27.27 7.87 -4.65
C CYS A 55 28.20 6.73 -5.17
N GLY A 56 28.07 6.35 -6.45
CA GLY A 56 28.85 5.29 -7.09
C GLY A 56 28.12 3.97 -7.23
N GLU A 57 28.68 3.07 -8.06
CA GLU A 57 28.02 1.80 -8.45
C GLU A 57 27.82 0.84 -7.28
N ALA A 58 28.80 0.71 -6.39
CA ALA A 58 28.68 -0.14 -5.21
C ALA A 58 27.60 0.37 -4.23
N ALA A 59 27.48 1.70 -4.08
CA ALA A 59 26.49 2.33 -3.24
C ALA A 59 25.08 2.10 -3.77
N ILE A 60 24.82 2.37 -5.05
CA ILE A 60 23.49 2.16 -5.67
C ILE A 60 23.08 0.69 -5.63
N SER A 61 24.04 -0.22 -5.89
CA SER A 61 23.77 -1.67 -5.83
C SER A 61 23.43 -2.11 -4.41
N GLY A 62 24.24 -1.71 -3.41
CA GLY A 62 24.00 -2.04 -2.01
C GLY A 62 22.65 -1.51 -1.49
N VAL A 63 22.32 -0.25 -1.79
CA VAL A 63 21.03 0.36 -1.42
C VAL A 63 19.87 -0.35 -2.10
N SER A 64 19.97 -0.66 -3.40
CA SER A 64 18.91 -1.34 -4.15
C SER A 64 18.59 -2.74 -3.58
N LEU A 65 19.61 -3.49 -3.16
CA LEU A 65 19.41 -4.79 -2.51
C LEU A 65 18.68 -4.64 -1.17
N VAL A 66 19.06 -3.64 -0.38
CA VAL A 66 18.41 -3.36 0.90
C VAL A 66 17.00 -2.84 0.73
N ASP A 67 16.69 -2.08 -0.33
CA ASP A 67 15.35 -1.57 -0.60
C ASP A 67 14.35 -2.70 -0.85
N MET A 68 14.76 -3.83 -1.42
CA MET A 68 13.90 -5.01 -1.53
C MET A 68 13.53 -5.56 -0.15
N ILE A 69 14.50 -5.65 0.79
CA ILE A 69 14.26 -6.05 2.18
C ILE A 69 13.37 -5.03 2.88
N ASN A 70 13.66 -3.74 2.70
CA ASN A 70 12.90 -2.63 3.27
C ASN A 70 11.43 -2.64 2.82
N ASN A 71 11.15 -2.95 1.54
CA ASN A 71 9.79 -3.10 1.03
C ASN A 71 9.01 -4.21 1.74
N LEU A 72 9.63 -5.38 1.98
CA LEU A 72 8.99 -6.46 2.73
C LEU A 72 8.64 -6.02 4.16
N ILE A 73 9.52 -5.26 4.81
CA ILE A 73 9.29 -4.74 6.17
C ILE A 73 8.17 -3.68 6.19
N ILE A 74 8.15 -2.78 5.20
CA ILE A 74 7.08 -1.79 5.04
C ILE A 74 5.73 -2.49 4.85
N VAL A 75 5.68 -3.54 4.04
CA VAL A 75 4.47 -4.35 3.81
C VAL A 75 3.98 -4.99 5.11
N LEU A 76 4.89 -5.52 5.94
CA LEU A 76 4.58 -6.10 7.26
C LEU A 76 3.95 -5.04 8.19
N PHE A 77 4.56 -3.85 8.32
CA PHE A 77 4.03 -2.77 9.15
C PHE A 77 2.68 -2.25 8.63
N SER A 78 2.54 -2.12 7.31
CA SER A 78 1.28 -1.72 6.68
C SER A 78 0.15 -2.73 6.91
N ALA A 79 0.46 -4.02 6.91
CA ALA A 79 -0.51 -5.07 7.18
C ALA A 79 -1.01 -5.04 8.64
N LEU A 80 -0.10 -4.84 9.61
CA LEU A 80 -0.48 -4.64 11.02
C LEU A 80 -1.35 -3.38 11.19
N ALA A 81 -0.94 -2.27 10.57
CA ALA A 81 -1.69 -1.01 10.57
C ALA A 81 -3.09 -1.20 9.96
N THR A 82 -3.22 -1.98 8.88
CA THR A 82 -4.50 -2.34 8.26
C THR A 82 -5.37 -3.14 9.22
N GLY A 83 -4.81 -4.13 9.91
CA GLY A 83 -5.53 -4.91 10.93
C GLY A 83 -6.10 -4.03 12.04
N GLY A 84 -5.29 -3.11 12.55
CA GLY A 84 -5.74 -2.12 13.54
C GLY A 84 -6.78 -1.15 12.98
N ALA A 85 -6.58 -0.64 11.75
CA ALA A 85 -7.52 0.26 11.10
C ALA A 85 -8.92 -0.36 10.94
N VAL A 86 -9.01 -1.63 10.56
CA VAL A 86 -10.28 -2.36 10.46
C VAL A 86 -10.96 -2.41 11.82
N VAL A 87 -10.26 -2.88 12.86
CA VAL A 87 -10.82 -3.04 14.21
C VAL A 87 -11.29 -1.69 14.79
N VAL A 88 -10.46 -0.64 14.68
CA VAL A 88 -10.79 0.71 15.14
C VAL A 88 -11.98 1.28 14.36
N SER A 89 -12.02 1.13 13.04
CA SER A 89 -13.14 1.60 12.21
C SER A 89 -14.44 0.90 12.59
N GLN A 90 -14.42 -0.40 12.87
CA GLN A 90 -15.58 -1.14 13.31
C GLN A 90 -16.12 -0.62 14.65
N PHE A 91 -15.25 -0.41 15.66
CA PHE A 91 -15.68 0.16 16.95
C PHE A 91 -16.18 1.60 16.84
N LEU A 92 -15.57 2.41 15.98
CA LEU A 92 -16.08 3.77 15.72
C LEU A 92 -17.47 3.73 15.07
N GLY A 93 -17.69 2.81 14.13
CA GLY A 93 -19.00 2.57 13.52
C GLY A 93 -20.05 2.08 14.52
N ALA A 94 -19.65 1.19 15.43
CA ALA A 94 -20.49 0.70 16.52
C ALA A 94 -20.77 1.76 17.62
N ARG A 95 -20.13 2.93 17.55
CA ARG A 95 -20.13 3.98 18.59
C ARG A 95 -19.59 3.52 19.96
N GLU A 96 -18.76 2.48 19.95
CA GLU A 96 -18.09 1.97 21.14
C GLU A 96 -16.76 2.69 21.38
N GLN A 97 -16.85 3.90 21.91
CA GLN A 97 -15.69 4.79 22.08
C GLN A 97 -14.59 4.18 22.96
N LYS A 98 -14.97 3.47 24.02
CA LYS A 98 -13.99 2.83 24.94
C LYS A 98 -13.19 1.74 24.23
N SER A 99 -13.87 0.87 23.47
CA SER A 99 -13.26 -0.21 22.70
C SER A 99 -12.41 0.36 21.55
N ALA A 100 -12.85 1.43 20.89
CA ALA A 100 -12.09 2.13 19.86
C ALA A 100 -10.78 2.71 20.40
N ASN A 101 -10.84 3.41 21.54
CA ASN A 101 -9.66 3.97 22.20
C ASN A 101 -8.69 2.88 22.66
N LYS A 102 -9.20 1.78 23.23
CA LYS A 102 -8.41 0.63 23.65
C LYS A 102 -7.72 -0.04 22.46
N SER A 103 -8.43 -0.27 21.35
CA SER A 103 -7.85 -0.85 20.15
C SER A 103 -6.80 0.06 19.50
N ALA A 104 -6.99 1.38 19.54
CA ALA A 104 -6.00 2.34 19.08
C ALA A 104 -4.69 2.25 19.90
N GLY A 105 -4.81 2.18 21.24
CA GLY A 105 -3.67 1.97 22.12
C GLY A 105 -2.94 0.65 21.84
N GLN A 106 -3.69 -0.45 21.68
CA GLN A 106 -3.10 -1.76 21.33
C GLN A 106 -2.36 -1.72 19.99
N LEU A 107 -2.91 -1.05 18.98
CA LEU A 107 -2.24 -0.92 17.67
C LEU A 107 -0.89 -0.20 17.79
N ILE A 108 -0.84 0.91 18.54
CA ILE A 108 0.41 1.65 18.76
C ILE A 108 1.42 0.79 19.52
N LEU A 109 0.98 0.11 20.58
CA LEU A 109 1.84 -0.78 21.37
C LEU A 109 2.42 -1.92 20.52
N LEU A 110 1.57 -2.63 19.78
CA LEU A 110 1.99 -3.72 18.91
C LEU A 110 2.92 -3.25 17.80
N SER A 111 2.65 -2.09 17.21
CA SER A 111 3.51 -1.51 16.17
C SER A 111 4.87 -1.11 16.72
N GLY A 112 4.92 -0.57 17.94
CA GLY A 112 6.18 -0.26 18.62
C GLY A 112 7.01 -1.51 18.91
N ILE A 113 6.37 -2.56 19.46
CA ILE A 113 7.03 -3.85 19.77
C ILE A 113 7.53 -4.51 18.47
N LEU A 114 6.68 -4.62 17.47
CA LEU A 114 7.05 -5.22 16.18
C LEU A 114 8.17 -4.42 15.49
N GLY A 115 8.03 -3.08 15.45
CA GLY A 115 9.03 -2.21 14.85
C GLY A 115 10.39 -2.31 15.54
N LEU A 116 10.39 -2.35 16.88
CA LEU A 116 11.62 -2.53 17.67
C LEU A 116 12.23 -3.91 17.44
N GLY A 117 11.42 -4.97 17.49
CA GLY A 117 11.88 -6.34 17.27
C GLY A 117 12.50 -6.53 15.89
N VAL A 118 11.81 -6.05 14.83
CA VAL A 118 12.32 -6.10 13.45
C VAL A 118 13.56 -5.19 13.31
N GLY A 119 13.57 -4.02 13.92
CA GLY A 119 14.72 -3.11 13.90
C GLY A 119 15.98 -3.73 14.51
N VAL A 120 15.86 -4.31 15.71
CA VAL A 120 16.97 -5.01 16.37
C VAL A 120 17.43 -6.21 15.55
N LEU A 121 16.48 -7.02 15.03
CA LEU A 121 16.81 -8.17 14.19
C LEU A 121 17.59 -7.76 12.94
N CYS A 122 17.11 -6.75 12.21
CA CYS A 122 17.78 -6.26 11.01
C CYS A 122 19.13 -5.59 11.31
N PHE A 123 19.24 -4.88 12.45
CA PHE A 123 20.50 -4.26 12.86
C PHE A 123 21.57 -5.29 13.18
N VAL A 124 21.22 -6.32 13.97
CA VAL A 124 22.16 -7.36 14.41
C VAL A 124 22.51 -8.32 13.27
N LEU A 125 21.51 -8.71 12.48
CA LEU A 125 21.67 -9.69 11.40
C LEU A 125 21.83 -9.05 10.01
N ALA A 126 22.17 -7.76 9.90
CA ALA A 126 22.25 -7.04 8.62
C ALA A 126 23.11 -7.80 7.59
N ARG A 127 24.34 -8.12 7.93
CA ARG A 127 25.29 -8.81 7.03
C ARG A 127 24.86 -10.24 6.67
N PRO A 128 24.48 -11.11 7.63
CA PRO A 128 23.96 -12.44 7.31
C PRO A 128 22.65 -12.40 6.53
N MET A 129 21.76 -11.44 6.76
CA MET A 129 20.53 -11.29 5.99
C MET A 129 20.82 -11.00 4.51
N ILE A 130 21.67 -10.03 4.21
CA ILE A 130 22.03 -9.71 2.82
C ILE A 130 22.65 -10.93 2.13
N ARG A 131 23.56 -11.65 2.80
CA ARG A 131 24.13 -12.89 2.26
C ARG A 131 23.12 -14.00 2.06
N LEU A 132 22.14 -14.13 2.96
CA LEU A 132 21.08 -15.15 2.84
C LEU A 132 20.18 -14.88 1.61
N PHE A 133 19.84 -13.61 1.35
CA PHE A 133 18.96 -13.25 0.24
C PHE A 133 19.66 -13.25 -1.12
N TYR A 134 20.96 -12.86 -1.15
CA TYR A 134 21.65 -12.58 -2.41
C TYR A 134 22.90 -13.45 -2.66
N GLY A 135 23.26 -14.30 -1.72
CA GLY A 135 24.41 -15.20 -1.85
C GLY A 135 25.76 -14.46 -1.80
N SER A 136 26.67 -14.87 -2.69
CA SER A 136 28.00 -14.23 -2.83
C SER A 136 27.88 -12.99 -3.73
N ILE A 137 28.10 -11.83 -3.15
CA ILE A 137 28.17 -10.53 -3.82
C ILE A 137 29.51 -9.87 -3.52
N ASP A 138 29.88 -8.89 -4.32
CA ASP A 138 31.12 -8.13 -4.14
C ASP A 138 31.21 -7.51 -2.75
N ALA A 139 32.41 -7.50 -2.17
CA ALA A 139 32.63 -7.06 -0.80
C ALA A 139 32.18 -5.61 -0.58
N ASP A 140 32.49 -4.72 -1.52
CA ASP A 140 32.12 -3.30 -1.46
C ASP A 140 30.60 -3.08 -1.46
N VAL A 141 29.86 -3.87 -2.27
CA VAL A 141 28.39 -3.85 -2.33
C VAL A 141 27.79 -4.39 -1.02
N LEU A 142 28.36 -5.47 -0.48
CA LEU A 142 27.95 -6.06 0.80
C LEU A 142 28.16 -5.08 1.95
N ASP A 143 29.29 -4.39 1.98
CA ASP A 143 29.61 -3.44 3.05
C ASP A 143 28.74 -2.19 2.96
N ALA A 144 28.52 -1.65 1.75
CA ALA A 144 27.60 -0.54 1.52
C ALA A 144 26.16 -0.90 1.93
N GLY A 145 25.66 -2.07 1.51
CA GLY A 145 24.33 -2.54 1.88
C GLY A 145 24.19 -2.81 3.38
N THR A 146 25.23 -3.39 4.01
CA THR A 146 25.23 -3.64 5.46
C THR A 146 25.16 -2.34 6.26
N LEU A 147 25.94 -1.34 5.87
CA LEU A 147 25.93 -0.02 6.51
C LEU A 147 24.54 0.63 6.37
N TYR A 148 24.00 0.65 5.15
CA TYR A 148 22.69 1.21 4.86
C TYR A 148 21.57 0.51 5.67
N LEU A 149 21.54 -0.83 5.67
CA LEU A 149 20.54 -1.60 6.40
C LEU A 149 20.61 -1.35 7.91
N LYS A 150 21.81 -1.28 8.50
CA LYS A 150 21.98 -0.97 9.93
C LYS A 150 21.42 0.40 10.29
N ILE A 151 21.72 1.42 9.50
CA ILE A 151 21.22 2.78 9.75
C ILE A 151 19.70 2.81 9.60
N ILE A 152 19.17 2.26 8.51
CA ILE A 152 17.71 2.24 8.26
C ILE A 152 16.97 1.42 9.31
N ALA A 153 17.54 0.33 9.82
CA ALA A 153 16.93 -0.50 10.86
C ALA A 153 16.60 0.28 12.15
N VAL A 154 17.39 1.30 12.49
CA VAL A 154 17.11 2.22 13.60
C VAL A 154 15.79 2.97 13.40
N SER A 155 15.39 3.20 12.16
CA SER A 155 14.14 3.92 11.84
C SER A 155 12.88 3.05 11.87
N TYR A 156 12.98 1.72 11.90
CA TYR A 156 11.82 0.82 11.80
C TYR A 156 10.80 0.97 12.93
N PRO A 157 11.18 1.15 14.20
CA PRO A 157 10.19 1.43 15.24
C PRO A 157 9.38 2.69 14.94
N PHE A 158 10.03 3.74 14.47
CA PHE A 158 9.39 5.00 14.14
C PHE A 158 8.49 4.89 12.91
N LEU A 159 8.93 4.15 11.90
CA LEU A 159 8.11 3.86 10.70
C LEU A 159 6.86 3.06 11.05
N ALA A 160 6.98 2.04 11.90
CA ALA A 160 5.85 1.24 12.36
C ALA A 160 4.84 2.09 13.15
N LEU A 161 5.33 2.96 14.04
CA LEU A 161 4.50 3.89 14.81
C LEU A 161 3.84 4.94 13.93
N TYR A 162 4.54 5.48 12.93
CA TYR A 162 3.96 6.38 11.93
C TYR A 162 2.82 5.70 11.17
N ASN A 163 3.04 4.48 10.66
CA ASN A 163 2.00 3.73 9.94
C ASN A 163 0.77 3.46 10.80
N ALA A 164 0.96 3.11 12.08
CA ALA A 164 -0.13 2.93 13.04
C ALA A 164 -0.92 4.23 13.26
N GLY A 165 -0.23 5.33 13.54
CA GLY A 165 -0.87 6.64 13.73
C GLY A 165 -1.61 7.12 12.48
N ALA A 166 -1.02 6.96 11.29
CA ALA A 166 -1.67 7.28 10.03
C ALA A 166 -2.94 6.43 9.81
N ALA A 167 -2.90 5.14 10.15
CA ALA A 167 -4.05 4.26 10.09
C ALA A 167 -5.18 4.70 11.05
N LEU A 168 -4.83 5.15 12.25
CA LEU A 168 -5.80 5.69 13.22
C LEU A 168 -6.49 6.94 12.70
N PHE A 169 -5.75 7.90 12.13
CA PHE A 169 -6.34 9.10 11.54
C PHE A 169 -7.23 8.79 10.35
N ARG A 170 -6.83 7.83 9.50
CA ARG A 170 -7.68 7.34 8.40
C ARG A 170 -8.95 6.70 8.93
N SER A 171 -8.87 5.89 9.98
CA SER A 171 -10.04 5.25 10.62
C SER A 171 -11.06 6.25 11.17
N MET A 172 -10.60 7.44 11.59
CA MET A 172 -11.46 8.57 11.99
C MET A 172 -12.05 9.34 10.80
N GLY A 173 -11.72 8.98 9.57
CA GLY A 173 -12.12 9.74 8.37
C GLY A 173 -11.28 11.00 8.11
N ASN A 174 -10.17 11.19 8.81
CA ASN A 174 -9.30 12.37 8.71
C ASN A 174 -7.92 12.02 8.13
N SER A 175 -7.85 11.76 6.84
CA SER A 175 -6.58 11.48 6.14
C SER A 175 -5.73 12.74 5.89
N ARG A 176 -6.26 13.95 6.16
CA ARG A 176 -5.52 15.20 5.95
C ARG A 176 -4.29 15.30 6.86
N ILE A 177 -4.39 14.83 8.10
CA ILE A 177 -3.29 14.86 9.07
C ILE A 177 -2.18 13.89 8.63
N SER A 178 -2.53 12.66 8.24
CA SER A 178 -1.53 11.70 7.74
C SER A 178 -0.84 12.22 6.49
N MET A 179 -1.58 12.81 5.55
CA MET A 179 -1.02 13.42 4.34
C MET A 179 -0.04 14.56 4.68
N GLN A 180 -0.43 15.50 5.55
CA GLN A 180 0.44 16.63 5.90
C GLN A 180 1.76 16.18 6.52
N ILE A 181 1.71 15.18 7.42
CA ILE A 181 2.91 14.61 8.04
C ILE A 181 3.73 13.83 7.02
N SER A 182 3.09 13.10 6.10
CA SER A 182 3.78 12.42 4.99
C SER A 182 4.51 13.41 4.07
N VAL A 183 3.85 14.52 3.71
CA VAL A 183 4.48 15.60 2.92
C VAL A 183 5.72 16.14 3.64
N LEU A 184 5.61 16.45 4.92
CA LEU A 184 6.74 16.93 5.71
C LEU A 184 7.86 15.91 5.81
N MET A 185 7.53 14.64 6.08
CA MET A 185 8.49 13.53 6.10
C MET A 185 9.27 13.44 4.78
N ASN A 186 8.58 13.55 3.66
CA ASN A 186 9.17 13.47 2.33
C ASN A 186 10.04 14.69 2.01
N ILE A 187 9.63 15.89 2.43
CA ILE A 187 10.45 17.10 2.27
C ILE A 187 11.74 16.97 3.08
N ILE A 188 11.67 16.54 4.35
CA ILE A 188 12.84 16.34 5.20
C ILE A 188 13.79 15.30 4.57
N ASN A 189 13.23 14.22 4.03
CA ASN A 189 14.02 13.17 3.37
C ASN A 189 14.74 13.70 2.12
N ILE A 190 14.02 14.33 1.18
CA ILE A 190 14.61 14.83 -0.08
C ILE A 190 15.64 15.93 0.19
N VAL A 191 15.29 16.92 1.03
CA VAL A 191 16.21 18.01 1.36
C VAL A 191 17.42 17.49 2.13
N GLY A 192 17.20 16.58 3.09
CA GLY A 192 18.28 15.94 3.84
C GLY A 192 19.24 15.16 2.94
N ASN A 193 18.70 14.33 2.04
CA ASN A 193 19.51 13.59 1.06
C ASN A 193 20.32 14.57 0.18
N ALA A 194 19.71 15.63 -0.32
CA ALA A 194 20.38 16.63 -1.14
C ALA A 194 21.53 17.31 -0.37
N VAL A 195 21.31 17.71 0.88
CA VAL A 195 22.35 18.33 1.73
C VAL A 195 23.47 17.35 2.03
N CYS A 196 23.16 16.10 2.41
CA CYS A 196 24.16 15.11 2.76
C CYS A 196 24.99 14.67 1.55
N ILE A 197 24.37 14.44 0.40
CA ILE A 197 25.06 13.94 -0.80
C ILE A 197 25.82 15.09 -1.50
N PHE A 198 25.13 16.19 -1.81
CA PHE A 198 25.74 17.27 -2.60
C PHE A 198 26.51 18.28 -1.76
N GLY A 199 26.05 18.56 -0.52
CA GLY A 199 26.70 19.50 0.38
C GLY A 199 27.87 18.89 1.16
N LEU A 200 27.59 17.78 1.87
CA LEU A 200 28.56 17.14 2.74
C LEU A 200 29.39 16.03 2.04
N LYS A 201 29.03 15.67 0.80
CA LYS A 201 29.69 14.62 0.00
C LYS A 201 29.75 13.27 0.73
N MET A 202 28.72 12.96 1.49
CA MET A 202 28.57 11.68 2.16
C MET A 202 28.25 10.58 1.13
N GLY A 203 28.56 9.34 1.49
CA GLY A 203 28.24 8.17 0.68
C GLY A 203 26.84 7.62 0.96
N VAL A 204 26.74 6.31 1.15
CA VAL A 204 25.48 5.58 1.43
C VAL A 204 24.81 6.06 2.72
N ASP A 205 25.57 6.42 3.73
CA ASP A 205 25.11 7.00 4.99
C ASP A 205 24.40 8.34 4.80
N GLY A 206 24.78 9.12 3.78
CA GLY A 206 24.15 10.37 3.41
C GLY A 206 22.71 10.24 2.89
N VAL A 207 22.28 9.04 2.48
CA VAL A 207 20.88 8.74 2.11
C VAL A 207 20.13 8.10 3.28
N ALA A 208 20.86 7.32 4.10
CA ALA A 208 20.24 6.60 5.22
C ALA A 208 19.82 7.53 6.36
N TRP A 209 20.68 8.46 6.80
CA TRP A 209 20.40 9.34 7.93
C TRP A 209 19.19 10.27 7.73
N PRO A 210 19.02 10.95 6.59
CA PRO A 210 17.81 11.74 6.35
C PRO A 210 16.53 10.91 6.39
N SER A 211 16.58 9.66 5.94
CA SER A 211 15.46 8.72 6.05
C SER A 211 15.13 8.40 7.51
N VAL A 212 16.14 8.22 8.38
CA VAL A 212 15.93 8.03 9.82
C VAL A 212 15.30 9.27 10.44
N VAL A 213 15.89 10.46 10.22
CA VAL A 213 15.40 11.72 10.78
C VAL A 213 13.96 12.00 10.36
N SER A 214 13.64 11.84 9.08
CA SER A 214 12.30 12.07 8.54
C SER A 214 11.25 11.15 9.18
N ARG A 215 11.58 9.87 9.37
CA ARG A 215 10.71 8.88 10.04
C ARG A 215 10.53 9.15 11.52
N VAL A 216 11.58 9.56 12.22
CA VAL A 216 11.51 9.97 13.65
C VAL A 216 10.58 11.18 13.79
N VAL A 217 10.78 12.23 13.00
CA VAL A 217 9.94 13.44 13.03
C VAL A 217 8.48 13.08 12.73
N ALA A 218 8.24 12.26 11.70
CA ALA A 218 6.90 11.83 11.33
C ALA A 218 6.22 11.06 12.47
N ALA A 219 6.92 10.13 13.12
CA ALA A 219 6.41 9.36 14.25
C ALA A 219 6.07 10.25 15.45
N VAL A 220 6.99 11.15 15.81
CA VAL A 220 6.76 12.09 16.93
C VAL A 220 5.55 12.98 16.67
N LEU A 221 5.43 13.54 15.47
CA LEU A 221 4.31 14.41 15.12
C LEU A 221 2.99 13.66 15.09
N ILE A 222 2.92 12.47 14.48
CA ILE A 222 1.67 11.72 14.38
C ILE A 222 1.22 11.21 15.74
N LEU A 223 2.13 10.72 16.58
CA LEU A 223 1.83 10.31 17.95
C LEU A 223 1.41 11.50 18.79
N GLY A 224 2.12 12.64 18.71
CA GLY A 224 1.72 13.88 19.39
C GLY A 224 0.29 14.28 19.05
N LYS A 225 -0.10 14.16 17.77
CA LYS A 225 -1.49 14.38 17.34
C LYS A 225 -2.46 13.32 17.86
N CYS A 226 -2.08 12.04 17.93
CA CYS A 226 -2.92 10.97 18.49
C CYS A 226 -3.24 11.17 19.98
N TYR A 227 -2.31 11.74 20.74
CA TYR A 227 -2.51 12.04 22.18
C TYR A 227 -3.16 13.40 22.44
N GLN A 228 -3.35 14.23 21.43
CA GLN A 228 -4.01 15.52 21.54
C GLN A 228 -5.51 15.36 21.79
N LYS A 229 -6.05 16.08 22.77
CA LYS A 229 -7.49 16.10 23.05
C LYS A 229 -8.26 16.76 21.91
N GLY A 230 -9.50 16.32 21.67
CA GLY A 230 -10.39 16.90 20.64
C GLY A 230 -10.56 16.06 19.39
N HIS A 231 -9.85 14.93 19.26
CA HIS A 231 -10.09 13.94 18.20
C HIS A 231 -11.14 12.91 18.59
N ALA A 232 -11.76 12.29 17.60
CA ALA A 232 -12.73 11.22 17.79
C ALA A 232 -12.13 10.00 18.54
N LEU A 233 -10.83 9.75 18.39
CA LEU A 233 -10.09 8.76 19.17
C LEU A 233 -9.22 9.48 20.20
N GLN A 234 -9.20 8.93 21.40
CA GLN A 234 -8.30 9.36 22.47
C GLN A 234 -7.45 8.16 22.86
N VAL A 235 -6.21 8.14 22.40
CA VAL A 235 -5.28 7.06 22.75
C VAL A 235 -4.96 7.14 24.24
N PRO A 236 -5.15 6.05 25.02
CA PRO A 236 -4.80 6.04 26.42
C PRO A 236 -3.28 6.17 26.59
N ARG A 237 -2.85 6.98 27.58
CA ARG A 237 -1.41 7.16 27.85
C ARG A 237 -0.74 5.93 28.42
N THR A 238 -1.49 5.14 29.19
CA THR A 238 -1.05 3.85 29.74
C THR A 238 -1.80 2.74 29.02
N VAL A 239 -1.06 1.92 28.26
CA VAL A 239 -1.62 0.82 27.50
C VAL A 239 -1.17 -0.48 28.14
N GLN A 240 -2.11 -1.23 28.71
CA GLN A 240 -1.86 -2.61 29.15
C GLN A 240 -2.16 -3.54 28.00
N LEU A 241 -1.36 -4.58 27.84
CA LEU A 241 -1.56 -5.57 26.81
C LEU A 241 -2.89 -6.33 27.02
N ASP A 242 -3.81 -6.16 26.11
CA ASP A 242 -5.06 -6.91 26.04
C ASP A 242 -4.96 -8.00 25.00
N VAL A 243 -4.93 -9.25 25.45
CA VAL A 243 -4.77 -10.43 24.60
C VAL A 243 -5.95 -10.58 23.62
N GLY A 244 -7.19 -10.27 24.06
CA GLY A 244 -8.38 -10.35 23.21
C GLY A 244 -8.32 -9.35 22.06
N MET A 245 -8.00 -8.09 22.36
CA MET A 245 -7.88 -7.03 21.36
C MET A 245 -6.68 -7.28 20.43
N THR A 246 -5.55 -7.71 21.00
CA THR A 246 -4.35 -8.11 20.23
C THR A 246 -4.67 -9.22 19.24
N ARG A 247 -5.34 -10.29 19.69
CA ARG A 247 -5.76 -11.41 18.84
C ARG A 247 -6.68 -10.95 17.70
N ARG A 248 -7.57 -9.99 17.96
CA ARG A 248 -8.48 -9.43 16.96
C ARG A 248 -7.71 -8.62 15.90
N ILE A 249 -6.77 -7.78 16.30
CA ILE A 249 -5.91 -7.00 15.38
C ILE A 249 -5.01 -7.94 14.56
N LEU A 250 -4.32 -8.87 15.20
CA LEU A 250 -3.44 -9.83 14.55
C LEU A 250 -4.20 -10.82 13.66
N GLY A 251 -5.45 -11.17 14.02
CA GLY A 251 -6.33 -12.00 13.20
C GLY A 251 -6.64 -11.43 11.82
N ILE A 252 -6.50 -10.12 11.66
CA ILE A 252 -6.61 -9.42 10.38
C ILE A 252 -5.22 -9.10 9.81
N GLY A 253 -4.32 -8.63 10.66
CA GLY A 253 -2.97 -8.20 10.26
C GLY A 253 -2.11 -9.34 9.73
N ILE A 254 -2.08 -10.50 10.40
CA ILE A 254 -1.25 -11.63 9.99
C ILE A 254 -1.65 -12.18 8.61
N PRO A 255 -2.93 -12.52 8.34
CA PRO A 255 -3.32 -12.95 7.00
C PRO A 255 -3.00 -11.91 5.91
N SER A 256 -3.20 -10.62 6.21
CA SER A 256 -2.86 -9.54 5.28
C SER A 256 -1.35 -9.43 5.03
N ALA A 257 -0.53 -9.65 6.06
CA ALA A 257 0.92 -9.68 5.94
C ALA A 257 1.38 -10.85 5.06
N PHE A 258 0.87 -12.04 5.31
CA PHE A 258 1.16 -13.22 4.48
C PHE A 258 0.77 -13.01 3.02
N GLU A 259 -0.44 -12.51 2.76
CA GLU A 259 -0.92 -12.23 1.42
C GLU A 259 0.01 -11.27 0.67
N ASN A 260 0.34 -10.14 1.29
CA ASN A 260 1.16 -9.10 0.66
C ASN A 260 2.62 -9.55 0.51
N SER A 261 3.20 -10.24 1.50
CA SER A 261 4.58 -10.74 1.42
C SER A 261 4.75 -11.80 0.35
N LEU A 262 3.79 -12.73 0.23
CA LEU A 262 3.81 -13.73 -0.84
C LEU A 262 3.58 -13.11 -2.20
N PHE A 263 2.81 -12.03 -2.29
CA PHE A 263 2.64 -11.29 -3.53
C PHE A 263 3.95 -10.63 -3.98
N GLU A 264 4.69 -10.00 -3.06
CA GLU A 264 6.00 -9.41 -3.37
C GLU A 264 7.04 -10.49 -3.73
N ALA A 265 7.08 -11.60 -2.99
CA ALA A 265 7.94 -12.73 -3.34
C ALA A 265 7.62 -13.29 -4.74
N GLY A 266 6.34 -13.42 -5.07
CA GLY A 266 5.90 -13.85 -6.40
C GLY A 266 6.33 -12.89 -7.51
N ARG A 267 6.31 -11.56 -7.26
CA ARG A 267 6.83 -10.58 -8.21
C ARG A 267 8.32 -10.77 -8.50
N ILE A 268 9.12 -11.07 -7.47
CA ILE A 268 10.56 -11.34 -7.63
C ILE A 268 10.77 -12.57 -8.51
N LEU A 269 10.03 -13.66 -8.27
CA LEU A 269 10.11 -14.88 -9.08
C LEU A 269 9.73 -14.63 -10.54
N VAL A 270 8.72 -13.82 -10.78
CA VAL A 270 8.30 -13.42 -12.14
C VAL A 270 9.42 -12.65 -12.86
N VAL A 271 10.07 -11.70 -12.19
CA VAL A 271 11.20 -10.95 -12.77
C VAL A 271 12.37 -11.89 -13.06
N SER A 272 12.63 -12.86 -12.20
CA SER A 272 13.64 -13.90 -12.44
C SER A 272 13.35 -14.74 -13.69
N MET A 273 12.08 -15.06 -13.98
CA MET A 273 11.71 -15.73 -15.23
C MET A 273 12.00 -14.85 -16.46
N ILE A 274 11.67 -13.54 -16.39
CA ILE A 274 11.91 -12.61 -17.49
C ILE A 274 13.42 -12.44 -17.75
N SER A 275 14.25 -12.46 -16.70
CA SER A 275 15.70 -12.25 -16.83
C SER A 275 16.41 -13.32 -17.70
N THR A 276 15.82 -14.49 -17.85
CA THR A 276 16.34 -15.55 -18.74
C THR A 276 16.22 -15.22 -20.22
N PHE A 277 15.46 -14.19 -20.61
CA PHE A 277 15.22 -13.78 -22.00
C PHE A 277 16.09 -12.59 -22.45
N GLY A 278 17.03 -12.16 -21.62
CA GLY A 278 18.02 -11.14 -21.98
C GLY A 278 17.64 -9.71 -21.62
N THR A 279 18.56 -8.80 -21.90
CA THR A 279 18.54 -7.40 -21.44
C THR A 279 17.37 -6.58 -21.98
N VAL A 280 16.94 -6.81 -23.23
CA VAL A 280 15.79 -6.16 -23.85
C VAL A 280 14.52 -6.41 -23.03
N GLN A 281 14.26 -7.67 -22.64
CA GLN A 281 13.10 -8.07 -21.88
C GLN A 281 13.12 -7.47 -20.45
N ILE A 282 14.30 -7.48 -19.82
CA ILE A 282 14.49 -6.91 -18.47
C ILE A 282 14.23 -5.40 -18.50
N ALA A 283 14.84 -4.68 -19.44
CA ALA A 283 14.71 -3.22 -19.54
C ALA A 283 13.27 -2.79 -19.87
N ALA A 284 12.62 -3.45 -20.82
CA ALA A 284 11.23 -3.20 -21.16
C ALA A 284 10.29 -3.46 -19.96
N ASN A 285 10.49 -4.57 -19.23
CA ASN A 285 9.73 -4.91 -18.04
C ASN A 285 9.95 -3.89 -16.90
N ALA A 286 11.16 -3.39 -16.71
CA ALA A 286 11.46 -2.37 -15.70
C ALA A 286 10.70 -1.07 -15.95
N VAL A 287 10.73 -0.56 -17.19
CA VAL A 287 9.98 0.64 -17.58
C VAL A 287 8.48 0.41 -17.45
N ALA A 288 7.98 -0.73 -17.89
CA ALA A 288 6.57 -1.07 -17.78
C ALA A 288 6.10 -1.13 -16.32
N ASN A 289 6.89 -1.72 -15.40
CA ASN A 289 6.57 -1.73 -13.96
C ASN A 289 6.55 -0.34 -13.32
N ASN A 290 7.42 0.59 -13.77
CA ASN A 290 7.37 1.97 -13.28
C ASN A 290 6.07 2.67 -13.67
N LEU A 291 5.62 2.50 -14.92
CA LEU A 291 4.37 3.07 -15.39
C LEU A 291 3.13 2.40 -14.78
N ASP A 292 3.19 1.07 -14.56
CA ASP A 292 2.20 0.34 -13.77
C ASP A 292 2.05 0.94 -12.37
N GLY A 293 3.18 1.14 -11.66
CA GLY A 293 3.19 1.74 -10.33
C GLY A 293 2.45 3.08 -10.27
N MET A 294 2.55 3.90 -11.32
CA MET A 294 1.82 5.17 -11.44
C MET A 294 0.32 4.96 -11.74
N GLY A 295 0.00 4.03 -12.64
CA GLY A 295 -1.38 3.75 -13.06
C GLY A 295 -2.28 3.22 -11.95
N VAL A 296 -1.71 2.54 -10.93
CA VAL A 296 -2.45 1.94 -9.82
C VAL A 296 -2.57 2.85 -8.58
N ILE A 297 -1.95 4.04 -8.57
CA ILE A 297 -2.01 5.00 -7.45
C ILE A 297 -3.44 5.28 -6.98
N PRO A 298 -4.40 5.63 -7.87
CA PRO A 298 -5.76 5.92 -7.44
C PRO A 298 -6.44 4.72 -6.77
N GLY A 299 -6.20 3.52 -7.30
CA GLY A 299 -6.73 2.29 -6.74
C GLY A 299 -6.20 2.01 -5.33
N LYS A 300 -4.90 2.23 -5.08
CA LYS A 300 -4.30 2.10 -3.74
C LYS A 300 -4.91 3.08 -2.74
N ALA A 301 -5.10 4.33 -3.12
CA ALA A 301 -5.75 5.34 -2.28
C ALA A 301 -7.19 4.95 -1.90
N LEU A 302 -7.97 4.50 -2.88
CA LEU A 302 -9.34 4.06 -2.67
C LEU A 302 -9.44 2.75 -1.88
N SER A 303 -8.44 1.87 -1.96
CA SER A 303 -8.32 0.68 -1.12
C SER A 303 -8.22 1.03 0.37
N LEU A 304 -7.44 2.05 0.72
CA LEU A 304 -7.33 2.55 2.09
C LEU A 304 -8.63 3.20 2.58
N ALA A 305 -9.27 4.00 1.72
CA ALA A 305 -10.58 4.60 2.02
C ALA A 305 -11.67 3.53 2.22
N MET A 306 -11.65 2.46 1.43
CA MET A 306 -12.59 1.33 1.51
C MET A 306 -12.57 0.69 2.90
N ILE A 307 -11.37 0.46 3.48
CA ILE A 307 -11.21 -0.12 4.81
C ILE A 307 -11.91 0.72 5.86
N THR A 308 -11.72 2.04 5.82
CA THR A 308 -12.31 2.97 6.78
C THR A 308 -13.83 3.03 6.64
N VAL A 309 -14.31 3.28 5.43
CA VAL A 309 -15.74 3.52 5.19
C VAL A 309 -16.56 2.26 5.42
N VAL A 310 -16.14 1.14 4.83
CA VAL A 310 -16.86 -0.13 4.99
C VAL A 310 -16.71 -0.66 6.41
N GLY A 311 -15.53 -0.51 7.05
CA GLY A 311 -15.32 -0.90 8.44
C GLY A 311 -16.28 -0.20 9.40
N GLN A 312 -16.51 1.12 9.24
CA GLN A 312 -17.49 1.84 10.05
C GLN A 312 -18.94 1.38 9.75
N CYS A 313 -19.30 1.13 8.50
CA CYS A 313 -20.62 0.62 8.16
C CYS A 313 -20.88 -0.78 8.76
N VAL A 314 -19.88 -1.66 8.71
CA VAL A 314 -19.95 -3.02 9.28
C VAL A 314 -20.05 -2.94 10.82
N GLY A 315 -19.26 -2.06 11.45
CA GLY A 315 -19.36 -1.81 12.88
C GLY A 315 -20.73 -1.31 13.31
N ALA A 316 -21.33 -0.42 12.52
CA ALA A 316 -22.71 0.05 12.73
C ALA A 316 -23.78 -1.02 12.42
N ARG A 317 -23.40 -2.22 11.95
CA ARG A 317 -24.28 -3.28 11.45
C ARG A 317 -25.19 -2.83 10.30
N ASP A 318 -24.82 -1.76 9.60
CA ASP A 318 -25.55 -1.24 8.44
C ASP A 318 -24.92 -1.78 7.14
N TYR A 319 -25.26 -3.01 6.83
CA TYR A 319 -24.74 -3.70 5.65
C TYR A 319 -25.29 -3.13 4.33
N GLU A 320 -26.41 -2.43 4.37
CA GLU A 320 -26.97 -1.76 3.19
C GLU A 320 -26.07 -0.59 2.77
N GLN A 321 -25.68 0.25 3.72
CA GLN A 321 -24.72 1.31 3.50
C GLN A 321 -23.33 0.76 3.16
N ALA A 322 -22.90 -0.35 3.78
CA ALA A 322 -21.64 -1.01 3.43
C ALA A 322 -21.61 -1.41 1.95
N VAL A 323 -22.69 -2.02 1.41
CA VAL A 323 -22.79 -2.37 -0.01
C VAL A 323 -22.82 -1.12 -0.89
N HIS A 324 -23.58 -0.10 -0.50
CA HIS A 324 -23.66 1.16 -1.24
C HIS A 324 -22.28 1.84 -1.37
N TYR A 325 -21.58 2.03 -0.26
CA TYR A 325 -20.26 2.68 -0.30
C TYR A 325 -19.19 1.81 -0.97
N THR A 326 -19.27 0.49 -0.85
CA THR A 326 -18.39 -0.40 -1.62
C THR A 326 -18.55 -0.18 -3.13
N ARG A 327 -19.78 -0.17 -3.61
CA ARG A 327 -20.07 0.09 -5.04
C ARG A 327 -19.61 1.49 -5.46
N LYS A 328 -19.88 2.50 -4.63
CA LYS A 328 -19.51 3.89 -4.90
C LYS A 328 -18.01 4.09 -4.98
N LEU A 329 -17.24 3.59 -4.01
CA LEU A 329 -15.79 3.69 -4.01
C LEU A 329 -15.15 2.86 -5.13
N THR A 330 -15.73 1.70 -5.45
CA THR A 330 -15.31 0.91 -6.61
C THR A 330 -15.56 1.66 -7.92
N LEU A 331 -16.70 2.33 -8.06
CA LEU A 331 -16.98 3.19 -9.22
C LEU A 331 -15.98 4.35 -9.33
N TRP A 332 -15.66 4.98 -8.21
CA TRP A 332 -14.62 6.01 -8.18
C TRP A 332 -13.25 5.46 -8.59
N ALA A 333 -12.94 4.22 -8.20
CA ALA A 333 -11.72 3.54 -8.64
C ALA A 333 -11.71 3.35 -10.16
N TYR A 334 -12.83 2.92 -10.74
CA TYR A 334 -12.96 2.82 -12.20
C TYR A 334 -12.73 4.16 -12.90
N LEU A 335 -13.38 5.24 -12.42
CA LEU A 335 -13.27 6.56 -13.04
C LEU A 335 -11.85 7.14 -12.92
N THR A 336 -11.26 7.09 -11.72
CA THR A 336 -9.94 7.67 -11.48
C THR A 336 -8.83 6.83 -12.13
N MET A 337 -8.89 5.51 -12.05
CA MET A 337 -7.94 4.64 -12.74
C MET A 337 -8.12 4.71 -14.26
N GLY A 338 -9.36 4.83 -14.76
CA GLY A 338 -9.64 5.07 -16.17
C GLY A 338 -8.99 6.37 -16.68
N LEU A 339 -9.09 7.43 -15.89
CA LEU A 339 -8.44 8.72 -16.23
C LEU A 339 -6.91 8.59 -16.23
N PHE A 340 -6.31 8.00 -15.18
CA PHE A 340 -4.85 7.87 -15.05
C PHE A 340 -4.26 6.92 -16.10
N ASN A 341 -4.81 5.71 -16.24
CA ASN A 341 -4.32 4.76 -17.24
C ASN A 341 -4.66 5.20 -18.66
N GLY A 342 -5.80 5.86 -18.87
CA GLY A 342 -6.15 6.46 -20.15
C GLY A 342 -5.16 7.57 -20.57
N ALA A 343 -4.74 8.41 -19.61
CA ALA A 343 -3.69 9.41 -19.86
C ALA A 343 -2.34 8.74 -20.17
N ILE A 344 -1.96 7.69 -19.42
CA ILE A 344 -0.74 6.92 -19.71
C ILE A 344 -0.80 6.34 -21.14
N LEU A 345 -1.92 5.75 -21.54
CA LEU A 345 -2.08 5.19 -22.89
C LEU A 345 -2.04 6.25 -23.98
N LEU A 346 -2.66 7.41 -23.74
CA LEU A 346 -2.69 8.53 -24.70
C LEU A 346 -1.29 9.10 -24.97
N PHE A 347 -0.49 9.24 -23.91
CA PHE A 347 0.87 9.77 -23.98
C PHE A 347 1.95 8.69 -23.91
N LEU A 348 1.63 7.44 -24.24
CA LEU A 348 2.50 6.29 -24.02
C LEU A 348 3.85 6.40 -24.74
N ARG A 349 3.84 6.71 -26.04
CA ARG A 349 5.09 6.84 -26.84
C ARG A 349 6.01 7.93 -26.31
N PRO A 350 5.56 9.19 -26.09
CA PRO A 350 6.43 10.24 -25.51
C PRO A 350 6.89 9.89 -24.10
N VAL A 351 6.06 9.27 -23.26
CA VAL A 351 6.45 8.90 -21.89
C VAL A 351 7.51 7.80 -21.88
N VAL A 352 7.34 6.75 -22.68
CA VAL A 352 8.37 5.69 -22.82
C VAL A 352 9.64 6.24 -23.49
N GLY A 353 9.50 7.21 -24.41
CA GLY A 353 10.63 7.88 -25.07
C GLY A 353 11.58 8.62 -24.10
N ILE A 354 11.10 9.06 -22.93
CA ILE A 354 11.93 9.70 -21.90
C ILE A 354 13.03 8.74 -21.38
N TYR A 355 12.80 7.43 -21.44
CA TYR A 355 13.76 6.42 -20.95
C TYR A 355 14.90 6.13 -21.93
N ALA A 356 14.93 6.76 -23.12
CA ALA A 356 15.97 6.62 -24.13
C ALA A 356 16.33 5.17 -24.48
N LEU A 357 15.31 4.31 -24.60
CA LEU A 357 15.47 2.88 -24.89
C LEU A 357 15.81 2.64 -26.38
N SER A 358 16.42 1.48 -26.69
CA SER A 358 16.54 1.01 -28.07
C SER A 358 15.14 0.78 -28.69
N GLY A 359 15.04 0.83 -30.02
CA GLY A 359 13.75 0.70 -30.69
C GLY A 359 12.99 -0.57 -30.35
N GLU A 360 13.68 -1.73 -30.27
CA GLU A 360 13.08 -3.00 -29.88
C GLU A 360 12.57 -3.00 -28.44
N THR A 361 13.38 -2.49 -27.50
CA THR A 361 13.03 -2.39 -26.09
C THR A 361 11.86 -1.44 -25.87
N MET A 362 11.82 -0.32 -26.63
CA MET A 362 10.75 0.66 -26.60
C MET A 362 9.41 0.05 -27.05
N GLU A 363 9.40 -0.64 -28.19
CA GLU A 363 8.17 -1.26 -28.72
C GLU A 363 7.66 -2.38 -27.77
N LEU A 364 8.57 -3.14 -27.17
CA LEU A 364 8.20 -4.15 -26.18
C LEU A 364 7.61 -3.47 -24.93
N ALA A 365 8.23 -2.43 -24.39
CA ALA A 365 7.72 -1.68 -23.23
C ALA A 365 6.32 -1.09 -23.52
N ILE A 366 6.11 -0.50 -24.71
CA ILE A 366 4.81 0.01 -25.15
C ILE A 366 3.76 -1.12 -25.15
N ARG A 367 4.11 -2.29 -25.68
CA ARG A 367 3.21 -3.45 -25.69
C ARG A 367 2.83 -3.91 -24.30
N LEU A 368 3.80 -4.02 -23.38
CA LEU A 368 3.56 -4.42 -21.98
C LEU A 368 2.65 -3.43 -21.26
N VAL A 369 2.94 -2.12 -21.35
CA VAL A 369 2.11 -1.07 -20.73
C VAL A 369 0.71 -1.04 -21.33
N THR A 370 0.57 -1.24 -22.64
CA THR A 370 -0.76 -1.28 -23.28
C THR A 370 -1.61 -2.43 -22.75
N ILE A 371 -1.03 -3.63 -22.61
CA ILE A 371 -1.72 -4.78 -22.01
C ILE A 371 -2.15 -4.45 -20.57
N HIS A 372 -1.21 -3.94 -19.76
CA HIS A 372 -1.48 -3.64 -18.37
C HIS A 372 -2.51 -2.54 -18.20
N ALA A 373 -2.23 -1.34 -18.70
CA ALA A 373 -3.07 -0.16 -18.50
C ALA A 373 -4.49 -0.37 -19.08
N GLY A 374 -4.59 -1.02 -20.26
CA GLY A 374 -5.87 -1.38 -20.85
C GLY A 374 -6.69 -2.34 -19.96
N CYS A 375 -6.07 -3.39 -19.47
CA CYS A 375 -6.74 -4.37 -18.60
C CYS A 375 -6.95 -3.86 -17.17
N ALA A 376 -6.04 -3.03 -16.65
CA ALA A 376 -6.13 -2.48 -15.29
C ALA A 376 -7.39 -1.62 -15.12
N ILE A 377 -7.78 -0.85 -16.13
CA ILE A 377 -9.01 -0.05 -16.09
C ILE A 377 -10.23 -0.92 -15.73
N PHE A 378 -10.30 -2.14 -16.28
CA PHE A 378 -11.48 -3.01 -16.11
C PHE A 378 -11.37 -3.95 -14.92
N PHE A 379 -10.21 -4.53 -14.65
CA PHE A 379 -10.10 -5.65 -13.71
C PHE A 379 -9.48 -5.25 -12.36
N TRP A 380 -8.58 -4.27 -12.33
CA TRP A 380 -7.86 -3.91 -11.12
C TRP A 380 -8.75 -3.43 -9.96
N PRO A 381 -9.81 -2.58 -10.18
CA PRO A 381 -10.70 -2.17 -9.11
C PRO A 381 -11.37 -3.34 -8.39
N LEU A 382 -11.82 -4.36 -9.13
CA LEU A 382 -12.48 -5.52 -8.54
C LEU A 382 -11.48 -6.54 -7.96
N SER A 383 -10.24 -6.58 -8.48
CA SER A 383 -9.19 -7.49 -8.00
C SER A 383 -8.50 -7.00 -6.73
N PHE A 384 -8.36 -5.68 -6.54
CA PHE A 384 -7.55 -5.11 -5.47
C PHE A 384 -8.28 -4.10 -4.58
N VAL A 385 -9.29 -3.35 -5.06
CA VAL A 385 -10.06 -2.43 -4.22
C VAL A 385 -11.18 -3.16 -3.51
N LEU A 386 -11.98 -3.98 -4.21
CA LEU A 386 -13.10 -4.72 -3.65
C LEU A 386 -12.71 -5.65 -2.47
N PRO A 387 -11.60 -6.42 -2.50
CA PRO A 387 -11.22 -7.26 -1.37
C PRO A 387 -11.03 -6.50 -0.06
N ASN A 388 -10.71 -5.21 -0.10
CA ASN A 388 -10.61 -4.40 1.11
C ASN A 388 -11.96 -4.21 1.82
N ALA A 389 -13.09 -4.25 1.09
CA ALA A 389 -14.41 -4.30 1.71
C ALA A 389 -14.64 -5.63 2.45
N LEU A 390 -14.19 -6.76 1.89
CA LEU A 390 -14.25 -8.06 2.56
C LEU A 390 -13.36 -8.09 3.80
N ARG A 391 -12.14 -7.54 3.72
CA ARG A 391 -11.23 -7.41 4.88
C ARG A 391 -11.85 -6.54 5.97
N ALA A 392 -12.47 -5.42 5.61
CA ALA A 392 -13.16 -4.53 6.53
C ALA A 392 -14.33 -5.20 7.26
N ALA A 393 -14.84 -6.29 6.71
CA ALA A 393 -15.90 -7.14 7.29
C ALA A 393 -15.36 -8.43 7.96
N ASN A 394 -14.06 -8.53 8.26
CA ASN A 394 -13.38 -9.69 8.86
C ASN A 394 -13.30 -10.95 7.96
N ASP A 395 -13.64 -10.89 6.67
CA ASP A 395 -13.52 -12.01 5.74
C ASP A 395 -12.10 -12.11 5.14
N VAL A 396 -11.09 -11.96 6.00
CA VAL A 396 -9.68 -11.84 5.63
C VAL A 396 -9.07 -13.17 5.18
N LYS A 397 -9.49 -14.27 5.80
CA LYS A 397 -8.99 -15.62 5.44
C LYS A 397 -9.36 -15.96 3.99
N PHE A 398 -10.57 -15.61 3.56
CA PHE A 398 -11.00 -15.84 2.19
C PHE A 398 -10.15 -15.01 1.21
N THR A 399 -9.96 -13.72 1.48
CA THR A 399 -9.15 -12.87 0.59
C THR A 399 -7.70 -13.36 0.52
N MET A 400 -7.12 -13.76 1.63
CA MET A 400 -5.76 -14.33 1.69
C MET A 400 -5.65 -15.60 0.85
N ILE A 401 -6.56 -16.58 1.06
CA ILE A 401 -6.51 -17.88 0.34
C ILE A 401 -6.66 -17.66 -1.16
N VAL A 402 -7.65 -16.87 -1.59
CA VAL A 402 -7.85 -16.57 -3.02
C VAL A 402 -6.62 -15.89 -3.60
N SER A 403 -6.04 -14.90 -2.91
CA SER A 403 -4.88 -14.18 -3.41
C SER A 403 -3.63 -15.07 -3.51
N ILE A 404 -3.40 -15.94 -2.53
CA ILE A 404 -2.26 -16.87 -2.54
C ILE A 404 -2.41 -17.91 -3.65
N LEU A 405 -3.57 -18.55 -3.74
CA LEU A 405 -3.83 -19.55 -4.79
C LEU A 405 -3.78 -18.94 -6.18
N SER A 406 -4.37 -17.75 -6.35
CA SER A 406 -4.33 -17.02 -7.61
C SER A 406 -2.90 -16.67 -8.01
N MET A 407 -2.08 -16.18 -7.07
CA MET A 407 -0.67 -15.88 -7.31
C MET A 407 0.13 -17.13 -7.68
N ALA A 408 -0.05 -18.24 -6.96
CA ALA A 408 0.71 -19.47 -7.20
C ALA A 408 0.32 -20.11 -8.53
N VAL A 409 -0.98 -20.28 -8.80
CA VAL A 409 -1.48 -21.01 -9.97
C VAL A 409 -1.47 -20.13 -11.22
N TRP A 410 -2.18 -19.01 -11.16
CA TRP A 410 -2.42 -18.18 -12.34
C TRP A 410 -1.24 -17.25 -12.65
N ARG A 411 -0.67 -16.60 -11.63
CA ARG A 411 0.45 -15.68 -11.84
C ARG A 411 1.76 -16.44 -12.12
N LEU A 412 2.19 -17.32 -11.22
CA LEU A 412 3.46 -18.04 -11.37
C LEU A 412 3.35 -19.21 -12.33
N GLY A 413 2.34 -20.06 -12.22
CA GLY A 413 2.16 -21.23 -13.09
C GLY A 413 1.98 -20.85 -14.55
N PHE A 414 1.07 -19.92 -14.85
CA PHE A 414 0.87 -19.46 -16.23
C PHE A 414 2.03 -18.59 -16.73
N SER A 415 2.71 -17.82 -15.86
CA SER A 415 3.95 -17.14 -16.25
C SER A 415 5.01 -18.12 -16.70
N TYR A 416 5.22 -19.22 -15.96
CA TYR A 416 6.14 -20.26 -16.39
C TYR A 416 5.73 -20.89 -17.72
N LEU A 417 4.44 -21.21 -17.89
CA LEU A 417 3.91 -21.81 -19.12
C LEU A 417 4.08 -20.86 -20.31
N LEU A 418 3.58 -19.63 -20.22
CA LEU A 418 3.57 -18.69 -21.34
C LEU A 418 4.95 -18.07 -21.60
N CYS A 419 5.67 -17.68 -20.55
CA CYS A 419 6.99 -17.05 -20.69
C CYS A 419 8.05 -18.07 -21.09
N VAL A 420 8.20 -19.16 -20.30
CA VAL A 420 9.33 -20.08 -20.45
C VAL A 420 9.02 -21.19 -21.47
N ARG A 421 7.88 -21.88 -21.35
CA ARG A 421 7.56 -23.02 -22.22
C ARG A 421 7.14 -22.61 -23.63
N MET A 422 6.32 -21.56 -23.76
CA MET A 422 5.86 -21.03 -25.03
C MET A 422 6.81 -19.97 -25.62
N GLY A 423 7.80 -19.49 -24.86
CA GLY A 423 8.81 -18.54 -25.33
C GLY A 423 8.29 -17.11 -25.54
N TRP A 424 7.16 -16.74 -24.94
CA TRP A 424 6.58 -15.39 -25.10
C TRP A 424 7.30 -14.31 -24.28
N GLY A 425 8.29 -14.67 -23.46
CA GLY A 425 9.07 -13.74 -22.66
C GLY A 425 8.20 -12.89 -21.73
N ALA A 426 8.52 -11.62 -21.59
CA ALA A 426 7.81 -10.70 -20.71
C ALA A 426 6.31 -10.58 -21.06
N VAL A 427 5.94 -10.65 -22.36
CA VAL A 427 4.53 -10.59 -22.76
C VAL A 427 3.72 -11.72 -22.15
N GLY A 428 4.27 -12.94 -22.11
CA GLY A 428 3.62 -14.09 -21.48
C GLY A 428 3.36 -13.88 -19.98
N VAL A 429 4.29 -13.27 -19.28
CA VAL A 429 4.14 -12.91 -17.86
C VAL A 429 3.04 -11.88 -17.65
N TRP A 430 2.97 -10.86 -18.49
CA TRP A 430 1.96 -9.80 -18.36
C TRP A 430 0.55 -10.31 -18.72
N ILE A 431 0.44 -11.25 -19.65
CA ILE A 431 -0.83 -11.93 -19.92
C ILE A 431 -1.23 -12.83 -18.73
N ALA A 432 -0.30 -13.58 -18.14
CA ALA A 432 -0.56 -14.36 -16.93
C ALA A 432 -1.05 -13.49 -15.77
N MET A 433 -0.55 -12.26 -15.65
CA MET A 433 -1.03 -11.27 -14.69
C MET A 433 -2.51 -10.91 -14.92
N VAL A 434 -2.92 -10.71 -16.16
CA VAL A 434 -4.33 -10.42 -16.48
C VAL A 434 -5.23 -11.63 -16.16
N ILE A 435 -4.77 -12.85 -16.41
CA ILE A 435 -5.48 -14.08 -16.05
C ILE A 435 -5.64 -14.19 -14.54
N ASP A 436 -4.60 -13.89 -13.75
CA ASP A 436 -4.65 -13.80 -12.28
C ASP A 436 -5.74 -12.80 -11.83
N TRP A 437 -5.80 -11.61 -12.43
CA TRP A 437 -6.81 -10.62 -12.10
C TRP A 437 -8.23 -11.10 -12.41
N LEU A 438 -8.46 -11.76 -13.54
CA LEU A 438 -9.76 -12.33 -13.90
C LEU A 438 -10.25 -13.37 -12.87
N CYS A 439 -9.35 -14.25 -12.43
CA CYS A 439 -9.66 -15.22 -11.38
C CYS A 439 -10.03 -14.52 -10.07
N ARG A 440 -9.26 -13.52 -9.64
CA ARG A 440 -9.55 -12.73 -8.44
C ARG A 440 -10.89 -12.00 -8.54
N VAL A 441 -11.17 -11.35 -9.67
CA VAL A 441 -12.46 -10.67 -9.91
C VAL A 441 -13.61 -11.65 -9.72
N THR A 442 -13.53 -12.82 -10.37
CA THR A 442 -14.58 -13.84 -10.28
C THR A 442 -14.83 -14.27 -8.84
N CYS A 443 -13.75 -14.60 -8.10
CA CYS A 443 -13.84 -15.04 -6.72
C CYS A 443 -14.39 -13.94 -5.79
N PHE A 444 -13.84 -12.72 -5.88
CA PHE A 444 -14.23 -11.63 -4.97
C PHE A 444 -15.63 -11.09 -5.25
N VAL A 445 -16.01 -10.94 -6.53
CA VAL A 445 -17.35 -10.52 -6.90
C VAL A 445 -18.39 -11.55 -6.48
N THR A 446 -18.15 -12.85 -6.71
CA THR A 446 -19.03 -13.93 -6.26
C THR A 446 -19.17 -13.93 -4.74
N ARG A 447 -18.05 -13.80 -3.99
CA ARG A 447 -18.06 -13.71 -2.53
C ARG A 447 -18.83 -12.50 -2.02
N PHE A 448 -18.63 -11.34 -2.65
CA PHE A 448 -19.33 -10.12 -2.26
C PHE A 448 -20.84 -10.21 -2.52
N ARG A 449 -21.24 -10.74 -3.69
CA ARG A 449 -22.65 -10.93 -4.07
C ARG A 449 -23.37 -11.96 -3.22
N SER A 450 -22.69 -13.04 -2.80
CA SER A 450 -23.29 -14.08 -1.94
C SER A 450 -23.71 -13.56 -0.56
N GLY A 451 -23.18 -12.42 -0.12
CA GLY A 451 -23.48 -11.83 1.18
C GLY A 451 -22.89 -12.56 2.38
N VAL A 452 -22.14 -13.65 2.20
CA VAL A 452 -21.52 -14.44 3.29
C VAL A 452 -20.58 -13.61 4.16
N TRP A 453 -19.92 -12.58 3.60
CA TRP A 453 -19.09 -11.65 4.36
C TRP A 453 -19.84 -10.89 5.47
N LYS A 454 -21.16 -10.70 5.34
CA LYS A 454 -22.01 -10.03 6.35
C LYS A 454 -22.11 -10.81 7.67
N THR A 455 -21.83 -12.12 7.64
CA THR A 455 -21.89 -13.01 8.83
C THR A 455 -20.54 -13.15 9.51
N LYS A 456 -19.47 -12.52 9.01
CA LYS A 456 -18.11 -12.67 9.54
C LYS A 456 -17.75 -11.70 10.66
N TYR A 457 -18.52 -10.63 10.81
CA TYR A 457 -18.35 -9.69 11.90
C TYR A 457 -19.10 -10.17 13.13
N HIS A 458 -18.34 -10.51 14.17
CA HIS A 458 -18.84 -10.78 15.53
C HIS A 458 -18.33 -9.64 16.41
N ALA A 459 -19.27 -8.95 17.08
CA ALA A 459 -18.98 -7.82 17.97
C ALA A 459 -18.20 -8.26 19.21
#